data_61ccbbcc68befbddbd8a0c06753a2cbe
#
_entry.id   61ccbbcc68befbddbd8a0c06753a2cbe
#
_cell.length_a   1.000
_cell.length_b   1.000
_cell.length_c   1.000
_cell.angle_alpha   90.00
_cell.angle_beta   90.00
_cell.angle_gamma   90.00
#
_symmetry.space_group_name_H-M   'P 1'
#
loop_
_entity.id
_entity.type
_entity.pdbx_description
1 polymer ?
#
loop_
_entity_poly.entity_id
_entity_poly.type
_entity_poly.pdbx_seq_one_letter_code
_entity_poly.pdbx_strand_id
1 'polypeptide(L)'
;MQAVLRHPPKPLILIASNEAWQVRELKSALLEAGFRVVTTRDERETLDEAQNHQPHGILLDVGVAPPGYGLCRTLRTFSVATPIILTRPGQPTRDEHLEAVRAGAWELRGVPIDVEDLLLRLGSYVEAKVELDRVSEDCLVDRVSGLYNHIGLTRRATELAALAARHGLALACVVFRPADKLPTRAAGDRMARNFRSVGRASDALGRTGQAEFTVFASASNTWAAARLVRRLTDSAERSSPVGVRSGYSAAVAAQKISPHVLLSRARHAVESSAT
;
A
#
# COMPACT_ATOMS: atom_id res chain seq x y z
N MET A 1 22.33 -22.88 -17.24
CA MET A 1 21.25 -21.87 -17.05
C MET A 1 21.39 -21.40 -15.62
N GLN A 2 22.16 -20.31 -15.37
CA GLN A 2 22.47 -19.79 -14.04
C GLN A 2 21.22 -19.10 -13.49
N ALA A 3 20.71 -19.60 -12.37
CA ALA A 3 19.71 -18.92 -11.59
C ALA A 3 20.37 -17.62 -11.04
N VAL A 4 19.93 -16.47 -11.54
CA VAL A 4 20.29 -15.18 -10.98
C VAL A 4 19.67 -15.14 -9.58
N LEU A 5 20.51 -15.33 -8.57
CA LEU A 5 20.16 -15.10 -7.16
C LEU A 5 19.75 -13.61 -7.03
N ARG A 6 18.45 -13.34 -7.14
CA ARG A 6 17.90 -12.02 -6.80
C ARG A 6 18.05 -11.88 -5.28
N HIS A 7 19.02 -11.09 -4.85
CA HIS A 7 19.06 -10.62 -3.46
C HIS A 7 17.73 -9.95 -3.17
N PRO A 8 17.08 -10.24 -2.04
CA PRO A 8 15.87 -9.54 -1.68
C PRO A 8 16.14 -8.03 -1.67
N PRO A 9 15.21 -7.21 -2.13
CA PRO A 9 15.39 -5.76 -2.14
C PRO A 9 15.65 -5.28 -0.73
N LYS A 10 16.68 -4.40 -0.56
CA LYS A 10 17.03 -3.83 0.74
C LYS A 10 15.79 -3.18 1.36
N PRO A 11 15.51 -3.40 2.66
CA PRO A 11 14.37 -2.81 3.32
C PRO A 11 14.41 -1.28 3.26
N LEU A 12 13.25 -0.65 3.13
CA LEU A 12 13.07 0.79 3.01
C LEU A 12 12.67 1.39 4.35
N ILE A 13 13.37 2.43 4.79
CA ILE A 13 13.04 3.23 5.97
C ILE A 13 12.63 4.64 5.52
N LEU A 14 11.51 5.12 6.03
CA LEU A 14 11.06 6.50 5.88
C LEU A 14 11.46 7.29 7.12
N ILE A 15 12.19 8.40 6.92
CA ILE A 15 12.51 9.36 7.97
C ILE A 15 11.68 10.62 7.71
N ALA A 16 10.79 10.96 8.63
CA ALA A 16 10.03 12.20 8.62
C ALA A 16 10.52 13.10 9.74
N SER A 17 11.24 14.15 9.40
CA SER A 17 11.76 15.13 10.36
C SER A 17 12.09 16.47 9.69
N ASN A 18 11.84 17.57 10.41
CA ASN A 18 12.21 18.92 10.03
C ASN A 18 13.65 19.27 10.41
N GLU A 19 14.30 18.45 11.25
CA GLU A 19 15.64 18.68 11.77
C GLU A 19 16.70 18.14 10.81
N ALA A 20 17.28 19.01 9.97
CA ALA A 20 18.22 18.62 8.92
C ALA A 20 19.46 17.87 9.41
N TRP A 21 19.97 18.19 10.61
CA TRP A 21 21.13 17.52 11.20
C TRP A 21 20.80 16.08 11.61
N GLN A 22 19.65 15.86 12.25
CA GLN A 22 19.16 14.55 12.66
C GLN A 22 18.90 13.65 11.46
N VAL A 23 18.26 14.20 10.42
CA VAL A 23 18.02 13.49 9.16
C VAL A 23 19.33 13.02 8.52
N ARG A 24 20.35 13.89 8.52
CA ARG A 24 21.67 13.56 7.93
C ARG A 24 22.35 12.43 8.67
N GLU A 25 22.40 12.49 9.99
CA GLU A 25 23.02 11.49 10.86
C GLU A 25 22.32 10.14 10.72
N LEU A 26 21.01 10.09 10.90
CA LEU A 26 20.22 8.86 10.81
C LEU A 26 20.28 8.27 9.40
N LYS A 27 20.21 9.10 8.36
CA LYS A 27 20.30 8.64 6.98
C LYS A 27 21.66 7.98 6.69
N SER A 28 22.78 8.57 7.14
CA SER A 28 24.11 7.98 6.95
C SER A 28 24.19 6.61 7.61
N ALA A 29 23.84 6.53 8.89
CA ALA A 29 23.91 5.31 9.66
C ALA A 29 23.01 4.19 9.07
N LEU A 30 21.80 4.53 8.63
CA LEU A 30 20.88 3.56 8.01
C LEU A 30 21.37 3.06 6.66
N LEU A 31 21.96 3.94 5.83
CA LEU A 31 22.55 3.53 4.55
C LEU A 31 23.76 2.60 4.76
N GLU A 32 24.61 2.88 5.75
CA GLU A 32 25.74 2.03 6.14
C GLU A 32 25.26 0.68 6.68
N ALA A 33 24.17 0.67 7.45
CA ALA A 33 23.52 -0.56 7.93
C ALA A 33 22.77 -1.35 6.82
N GLY A 34 22.80 -0.86 5.58
CA GLY A 34 22.26 -1.58 4.42
C GLY A 34 20.79 -1.31 4.10
N PHE A 35 20.15 -0.36 4.75
CA PHE A 35 18.78 0.06 4.42
C PHE A 35 18.74 0.99 3.20
N ARG A 36 17.57 1.09 2.57
CA ARG A 36 17.22 2.21 1.70
C ARG A 36 16.53 3.27 2.53
N VAL A 37 16.73 4.54 2.21
CA VAL A 37 16.17 5.64 3.01
C VAL A 37 15.48 6.65 2.11
N VAL A 38 14.24 6.99 2.46
CA VAL A 38 13.49 8.15 1.93
C VAL A 38 13.30 9.13 3.07
N THR A 39 13.38 10.42 2.79
CA THR A 39 13.27 11.49 3.79
C THR A 39 12.17 12.46 3.42
N THR A 40 11.35 12.86 4.38
CA THR A 40 10.25 13.82 4.22
C THR A 40 10.31 14.88 5.32
N ARG A 41 9.67 16.03 5.10
CA ARG A 41 9.72 17.16 6.04
C ARG A 41 8.36 17.63 6.53
N ASP A 42 7.29 17.21 5.87
CA ASP A 42 5.93 17.61 6.24
C ASP A 42 4.98 16.41 6.24
N GLU A 43 3.80 16.61 6.82
CA GLU A 43 2.77 15.59 6.95
C GLU A 43 2.33 15.03 5.61
N ARG A 44 2.09 15.90 4.63
CA ARG A 44 1.56 15.52 3.32
C ARG A 44 2.55 14.63 2.57
N GLU A 45 3.81 15.08 2.49
CA GLU A 45 4.88 14.32 1.86
C GLU A 45 5.07 12.96 2.56
N THR A 46 5.02 12.94 3.90
CA THR A 46 5.14 11.71 4.69
C THR A 46 4.03 10.71 4.38
N LEU A 47 2.79 11.18 4.26
CA LEU A 47 1.66 10.32 3.93
C LEU A 47 1.75 9.81 2.50
N ASP A 48 2.10 10.67 1.54
CA ASP A 48 2.25 10.30 0.13
C ASP A 48 3.37 9.24 -0.05
N GLU A 49 4.53 9.45 0.58
CA GLU A 49 5.65 8.49 0.52
C GLU A 49 5.32 7.17 1.22
N ALA A 50 4.65 7.20 2.37
CA ALA A 50 4.23 6.00 3.08
C ALA A 50 3.23 5.16 2.26
N GLN A 51 2.33 5.80 1.53
CA GLN A 51 1.37 5.11 0.65
C GLN A 51 2.02 4.52 -0.59
N ASN A 52 2.89 5.30 -1.25
CA ASN A 52 3.45 4.92 -2.54
C ASN A 52 4.55 3.86 -2.41
N HIS A 53 5.35 3.94 -1.36
CA HIS A 53 6.54 3.10 -1.20
C HIS A 53 6.43 2.02 -0.13
N GLN A 54 5.38 2.03 0.70
CA GLN A 54 5.13 1.03 1.75
C GLN A 54 6.39 0.70 2.56
N PRO A 55 6.97 1.65 3.32
CA PRO A 55 8.23 1.47 4.01
C PRO A 55 8.16 0.31 5.03
N HIS A 56 9.30 -0.33 5.25
CA HIS A 56 9.43 -1.42 6.22
C HIS A 56 9.60 -0.91 7.66
N GLY A 57 9.92 0.39 7.82
CA GLY A 57 9.97 1.09 9.10
C GLY A 57 9.84 2.59 8.90
N ILE A 58 9.35 3.30 9.90
CA ILE A 58 9.17 4.76 9.89
C ILE A 58 9.80 5.35 11.15
N LEU A 59 10.71 6.31 10.95
CA LEU A 59 11.21 7.19 12.00
C LEU A 59 10.48 8.53 11.85
N LEU A 60 9.64 8.89 12.81
CA LEU A 60 8.76 10.05 12.76
C LEU A 60 9.05 11.02 13.89
N ASP A 61 9.53 12.20 13.58
CA ASP A 61 9.64 13.29 14.52
C ASP A 61 8.27 13.89 14.82
N VAL A 62 7.93 14.01 16.11
CA VAL A 62 6.67 14.61 16.56
C VAL A 62 6.49 16.06 16.10
N GLY A 63 7.56 16.76 15.74
CA GLY A 63 7.56 18.13 15.24
C GLY A 63 7.10 18.27 13.78
N VAL A 64 7.01 17.18 13.01
CA VAL A 64 6.59 17.22 11.59
C VAL A 64 5.14 17.64 11.43
N ALA A 65 4.28 17.18 12.33
CA ALA A 65 2.84 17.52 12.34
C ALA A 65 2.37 17.66 13.80
N PRO A 66 2.43 18.82 14.42
CA PRO A 66 1.96 19.01 15.79
C PRO A 66 0.42 18.90 15.90
N PRO A 67 -0.12 18.14 16.86
CA PRO A 67 0.58 17.25 17.76
C PRO A 67 0.93 15.91 17.08
N GLY A 68 2.23 15.61 16.89
CA GLY A 68 2.81 14.53 16.07
C GLY A 68 2.20 13.13 16.22
N TYR A 69 1.45 12.87 17.26
CA TYR A 69 0.71 11.62 17.46
C TYR A 69 -0.46 11.43 16.48
N GLY A 70 -1.01 12.51 15.92
CA GLY A 70 -2.06 12.45 14.90
C GLY A 70 -1.58 11.78 13.61
N LEU A 71 -0.43 12.21 13.12
CA LEU A 71 0.20 11.62 11.94
C LEU A 71 0.56 10.14 12.17
N CYS A 72 1.05 9.78 13.35
CA CYS A 72 1.29 8.38 13.71
C CYS A 72 0.02 7.53 13.60
N ARG A 73 -1.12 8.01 14.14
CA ARG A 73 -2.41 7.31 14.02
C ARG A 73 -2.81 7.13 12.55
N THR A 74 -2.64 8.16 11.74
CA THR A 74 -2.95 8.09 10.29
C THR A 74 -2.05 7.09 9.58
N LEU A 75 -0.74 7.11 9.82
CA LEU A 75 0.21 6.15 9.24
C LEU A 75 -0.11 4.71 9.61
N ARG A 76 -0.55 4.46 10.86
CA ARG A 76 -1.00 3.13 11.29
C ARG A 76 -2.20 2.61 10.52
N THR A 77 -3.03 3.49 9.97
CA THR A 77 -4.14 3.03 9.10
C THR A 77 -3.64 2.45 7.79
N PHE A 78 -2.45 2.83 7.31
CA PHE A 78 -1.86 2.31 6.06
C PHE A 78 -1.27 0.92 6.23
N SER A 79 -0.55 0.69 7.33
CA SER A 79 -0.01 -0.62 7.66
C SER A 79 0.05 -0.82 9.17
N VAL A 80 -0.68 -1.82 9.66
CA VAL A 80 -0.65 -2.19 11.08
C VAL A 80 0.68 -2.84 11.47
N ALA A 81 1.36 -3.46 10.51
CA ALA A 81 2.60 -4.19 10.75
C ALA A 81 3.86 -3.33 10.61
N THR A 82 3.78 -2.13 10.01
CA THR A 82 4.96 -1.27 9.86
C THR A 82 5.35 -0.66 11.21
N PRO A 83 6.57 -0.91 11.72
CA PRO A 83 7.05 -0.28 12.94
C PRO A 83 7.18 1.23 12.76
N ILE A 84 6.63 1.99 13.68
CA ILE A 84 6.77 3.45 13.76
C ILE A 84 7.48 3.77 15.05
N ILE A 85 8.66 4.37 14.95
CA ILE A 85 9.42 4.91 16.08
C ILE A 85 9.25 6.41 16.04
N LEU A 86 8.66 6.95 17.09
CA LEU A 86 8.53 8.39 17.28
C LEU A 86 9.81 8.95 17.90
N THR A 87 10.21 10.15 17.47
CA THR A 87 11.31 10.89 18.06
C THR A 87 10.84 12.27 18.54
N ARG A 88 11.43 12.77 19.62
CA ARG A 88 11.14 14.09 20.18
C ARG A 88 12.37 14.70 20.83
N PRO A 89 12.46 16.03 20.94
CA PRO A 89 13.52 16.68 21.71
C PRO A 89 13.45 16.32 23.19
N GLY A 90 14.58 15.99 23.81
CA GLY A 90 14.72 15.65 25.22
C GLY A 90 14.10 14.29 25.60
N GLN A 91 14.22 13.92 26.86
CA GLN A 91 13.70 12.65 27.35
C GLN A 91 12.17 12.67 27.43
N PRO A 92 11.47 11.65 26.91
CA PRO A 92 10.02 11.58 26.97
C PRO A 92 9.55 11.33 28.41
N THR A 93 8.49 11.99 28.80
CA THR A 93 7.77 11.71 30.04
C THR A 93 6.97 10.41 29.92
N ARG A 94 6.52 9.87 31.06
CA ARG A 94 5.65 8.69 31.08
C ARG A 94 4.35 8.90 30.29
N ASP A 95 3.73 10.08 30.44
CA ASP A 95 2.46 10.37 29.79
C ASP A 95 2.61 10.46 28.27
N GLU A 96 3.68 11.09 27.78
CA GLU A 96 4.02 11.15 26.37
C GLU A 96 4.30 9.75 25.79
N HIS A 97 4.97 8.90 26.58
CA HIS A 97 5.22 7.52 26.17
C HIS A 97 3.89 6.74 26.01
N LEU A 98 2.98 6.88 26.98
CA LEU A 98 1.66 6.27 26.90
C LEU A 98 0.82 6.81 25.73
N GLU A 99 0.91 8.10 25.43
CA GLU A 99 0.23 8.71 24.29
C GLU A 99 0.78 8.20 22.96
N ALA A 100 2.11 8.07 22.84
CA ALA A 100 2.75 7.49 21.67
C ALA A 100 2.26 6.05 21.41
N VAL A 101 2.24 5.22 22.44
CA VAL A 101 1.73 3.83 22.36
C VAL A 101 0.25 3.80 21.96
N ARG A 102 -0.59 4.67 22.56
CA ARG A 102 -2.01 4.80 22.17
C ARG A 102 -2.19 5.28 20.73
N ALA A 103 -1.25 6.08 20.21
CA ALA A 103 -1.21 6.47 18.81
C ALA A 103 -0.77 5.33 17.87
N GLY A 104 -0.28 4.23 18.42
CA GLY A 104 0.18 3.07 17.68
C GLY A 104 1.67 3.08 17.35
N ALA A 105 2.46 3.95 17.95
CA ALA A 105 3.92 3.87 17.88
C ALA A 105 4.42 2.61 18.59
N TRP A 106 5.49 2.04 18.07
CA TRP A 106 6.19 0.94 18.71
C TRP A 106 7.12 1.44 19.82
N GLU A 107 7.72 2.61 19.58
CA GLU A 107 8.58 3.29 20.56
C GLU A 107 8.45 4.81 20.46
N LEU A 108 8.79 5.49 21.56
CA LEU A 108 9.06 6.93 21.63
C LEU A 108 10.46 7.14 22.16
N ARG A 109 11.30 7.87 21.41
CA ARG A 109 12.69 8.14 21.72
C ARG A 109 12.97 9.62 21.92
N GLY A 110 13.77 9.92 22.93
CA GLY A 110 14.33 11.27 23.12
C GLY A 110 15.52 11.52 22.21
N VAL A 111 15.67 12.76 21.73
CA VAL A 111 16.85 13.23 21.00
C VAL A 111 17.77 13.97 21.98
N PRO A 112 19.09 13.73 21.98
CA PRO A 112 19.87 12.93 21.04
C PRO A 112 19.63 11.42 21.17
N ILE A 113 19.66 10.73 20.02
CA ILE A 113 19.39 9.29 19.94
C ILE A 113 20.73 8.54 19.98
N ASP A 114 20.79 7.46 20.74
CA ASP A 114 21.80 6.44 20.56
C ASP A 114 21.54 5.70 19.25
N VAL A 115 22.34 5.99 18.24
CA VAL A 115 22.18 5.48 16.88
C VAL A 115 22.40 3.96 16.84
N GLU A 116 23.33 3.43 17.62
CA GLU A 116 23.63 1.99 17.67
C GLU A 116 22.44 1.21 18.25
N ASP A 117 21.89 1.65 19.40
CA ASP A 117 20.68 1.04 19.99
C ASP A 117 19.47 1.17 19.05
N LEU A 118 19.31 2.31 18.37
CA LEU A 118 18.25 2.50 17.38
C LEU A 118 18.36 1.49 16.24
N LEU A 119 19.54 1.32 15.67
CA LEU A 119 19.77 0.41 14.55
C LEU A 119 19.50 -1.05 14.92
N LEU A 120 19.93 -1.49 16.10
CA LEU A 120 19.68 -2.85 16.59
C LEU A 120 18.18 -3.13 16.71
N ARG A 121 17.43 -2.21 17.32
CA ARG A 121 15.98 -2.36 17.51
C ARG A 121 15.22 -2.27 16.18
N LEU A 122 15.55 -1.27 15.38
CA LEU A 122 14.93 -1.09 14.07
C LEU A 122 15.19 -2.29 13.16
N GLY A 123 16.40 -2.87 13.21
CA GLY A 123 16.74 -4.10 12.51
C GLY A 123 15.80 -5.24 12.88
N SER A 124 15.63 -5.51 14.18
CA SER A 124 14.73 -6.56 14.68
C SER A 124 13.27 -6.32 14.28
N TYR A 125 12.82 -5.06 14.33
CA TYR A 125 11.44 -4.72 13.94
C TYR A 125 11.21 -4.87 12.43
N VAL A 126 12.19 -4.48 11.63
CA VAL A 126 12.13 -4.62 10.17
C VAL A 126 12.18 -6.09 9.75
N GLU A 127 13.01 -6.91 10.40
CA GLU A 127 13.04 -8.35 10.16
C GLU A 127 11.67 -9.00 10.43
N ALA A 128 11.06 -8.66 11.56
CA ALA A 128 9.71 -9.13 11.89
C ALA A 128 8.66 -8.68 10.85
N LYS A 129 8.77 -7.43 10.38
CA LYS A 129 7.90 -6.91 9.31
C LYS A 129 8.10 -7.64 7.99
N VAL A 130 9.33 -7.85 7.58
CA VAL A 130 9.68 -8.56 6.33
C VAL A 130 9.16 -10.00 6.38
N GLU A 131 9.29 -10.69 7.50
CA GLU A 131 8.76 -12.05 7.65
C GLU A 131 7.23 -12.08 7.64
N LEU A 132 6.57 -11.12 8.26
CA LEU A 132 5.10 -10.97 8.17
C LEU A 132 4.64 -10.70 6.74
N ASP A 133 5.38 -9.87 6.00
CA ASP A 133 5.08 -9.61 4.59
C ASP A 133 5.27 -10.87 3.76
N ARG A 134 6.36 -11.61 3.97
CA ARG A 134 6.63 -12.89 3.29
C ARG A 134 5.53 -13.92 3.54
N VAL A 135 5.12 -14.11 4.80
CA VAL A 135 3.99 -15.01 5.13
C VAL A 135 2.69 -14.51 4.49
N SER A 136 2.51 -13.20 4.34
CA SER A 136 1.36 -12.60 3.66
C SER A 136 1.44 -12.76 2.14
N GLU A 137 2.64 -12.77 1.58
CA GLU A 137 2.92 -13.01 0.16
C GLU A 137 2.71 -14.47 -0.22
N ASP A 138 3.05 -15.42 0.63
CA ASP A 138 2.75 -16.84 0.44
C ASP A 138 1.25 -17.14 0.47
N CYS A 139 0.45 -16.28 1.13
CA CYS A 139 -1.00 -16.29 1.07
C CYS A 139 -1.45 -15.50 -0.17
N LEU A 140 -1.95 -16.14 -1.22
CA LEU A 140 -2.46 -15.48 -2.43
C LEU A 140 -3.66 -14.55 -2.19
N VAL A 141 -4.15 -14.49 -0.94
CA VAL A 141 -5.38 -13.80 -0.53
C VAL A 141 -5.08 -12.86 0.63
N ASP A 142 -5.58 -11.63 0.53
CA ASP A 142 -5.60 -10.67 1.64
C ASP A 142 -6.51 -11.18 2.76
N ARG A 143 -5.95 -11.40 3.95
CA ARG A 143 -6.65 -12.03 5.09
C ARG A 143 -7.83 -11.21 5.61
N VAL A 144 -7.81 -9.90 5.44
CA VAL A 144 -8.85 -9.00 5.94
C VAL A 144 -10.04 -8.94 4.99
N SER A 145 -9.78 -8.80 3.70
CA SER A 145 -10.81 -8.67 2.67
C SER A 145 -11.25 -10.01 2.08
N GLY A 146 -10.41 -11.04 2.14
CA GLY A 146 -10.63 -12.30 1.45
C GLY A 146 -10.56 -12.21 -0.08
N LEU A 147 -10.07 -11.09 -0.61
CA LEU A 147 -9.77 -10.87 -2.02
C LEU A 147 -8.32 -11.30 -2.32
N TYR A 148 -7.96 -11.48 -3.58
CA TYR A 148 -6.56 -11.68 -3.92
C TYR A 148 -5.71 -10.51 -3.43
N ASN A 149 -4.54 -10.79 -2.85
CA ASN A 149 -3.50 -9.80 -2.66
C ASN A 149 -2.83 -9.49 -4.01
N HIS A 150 -1.83 -8.61 -4.03
CA HIS A 150 -1.14 -8.25 -5.27
C HIS A 150 -0.56 -9.47 -6.01
N ILE A 151 0.05 -10.40 -5.29
CA ILE A 151 0.69 -11.61 -5.87
C ILE A 151 -0.36 -12.56 -6.42
N GLY A 152 -1.37 -12.87 -5.62
CA GLY A 152 -2.47 -13.74 -6.04
C GLY A 152 -3.23 -13.18 -7.24
N LEU A 153 -3.46 -11.86 -7.24
CA LEU A 153 -4.09 -11.19 -8.36
C LEU A 153 -3.24 -11.24 -9.63
N THR A 154 -1.93 -10.98 -9.52
CA THR A 154 -1.00 -11.04 -10.66
C THR A 154 -0.94 -12.43 -11.26
N ARG A 155 -0.85 -13.46 -10.41
CA ARG A 155 -0.89 -14.85 -10.85
C ARG A 155 -2.20 -15.17 -11.57
N ARG A 156 -3.32 -14.85 -10.94
CA ARG A 156 -4.65 -15.12 -11.51
C ARG A 156 -4.91 -14.34 -12.80
N ALA A 157 -4.49 -13.08 -12.87
CA ALA A 157 -4.58 -12.26 -14.08
C ALA A 157 -3.74 -12.85 -15.24
N THR A 158 -2.56 -13.41 -14.95
CA THR A 158 -1.72 -14.08 -15.95
C THR A 158 -2.40 -15.34 -16.49
N GLU A 159 -3.02 -16.14 -15.62
CA GLU A 159 -3.80 -17.30 -16.01
C GLU A 159 -4.99 -16.91 -16.91
N LEU A 160 -5.74 -15.86 -16.52
CA LEU A 160 -6.85 -15.33 -17.31
C LEU A 160 -6.39 -14.78 -18.67
N ALA A 161 -5.24 -14.10 -18.72
CA ALA A 161 -4.67 -13.59 -19.96
C ALA A 161 -4.28 -14.73 -20.91
N ALA A 162 -3.66 -15.78 -20.39
CA ALA A 162 -3.30 -16.98 -21.18
C ALA A 162 -4.56 -17.68 -21.70
N LEU A 163 -5.59 -17.80 -20.88
CA LEU A 163 -6.88 -18.38 -21.27
C LEU A 163 -7.57 -17.53 -22.35
N ALA A 164 -7.62 -16.22 -22.16
CA ALA A 164 -8.18 -15.28 -23.11
C ALA A 164 -7.46 -15.35 -24.49
N ALA A 165 -6.11 -15.36 -24.46
CA ALA A 165 -5.32 -15.51 -25.68
C ALA A 165 -5.57 -16.83 -26.41
N ARG A 166 -5.70 -17.95 -25.68
CA ARG A 166 -5.97 -19.29 -26.25
C ARG A 166 -7.33 -19.37 -26.93
N HIS A 167 -8.34 -18.74 -26.35
CA HIS A 167 -9.71 -18.83 -26.83
C HIS A 167 -10.18 -17.63 -27.65
N GLY A 168 -9.29 -16.71 -28.01
CA GLY A 168 -9.65 -15.52 -28.77
C GLY A 168 -10.57 -14.56 -28.02
N LEU A 169 -10.52 -14.56 -26.68
CA LEU A 169 -11.35 -13.74 -25.81
C LEU A 169 -10.67 -12.40 -25.48
N ALA A 170 -11.45 -11.43 -25.05
CA ALA A 170 -10.95 -10.19 -24.50
C ALA A 170 -10.66 -10.32 -23.00
N LEU A 171 -9.73 -9.48 -22.50
CA LEU A 171 -9.48 -9.30 -21.07
C LEU A 171 -9.58 -7.81 -20.71
N ALA A 172 -10.35 -7.49 -19.69
CA ALA A 172 -10.46 -6.14 -19.15
C ALA A 172 -9.85 -6.06 -17.74
N CYS A 173 -9.22 -4.94 -17.45
CA CYS A 173 -8.76 -4.55 -16.13
C CYS A 173 -9.49 -3.29 -15.69
N VAL A 174 -10.01 -3.29 -14.47
CA VAL A 174 -10.66 -2.14 -13.84
C VAL A 174 -10.00 -1.86 -12.51
N VAL A 175 -9.69 -0.60 -12.23
CA VAL A 175 -9.16 -0.13 -10.96
C VAL A 175 -10.18 0.79 -10.30
N PHE A 176 -10.36 0.61 -9.01
CA PHE A 176 -11.25 1.40 -8.15
C PHE A 176 -10.46 2.01 -7.01
N ARG A 177 -10.71 3.29 -6.74
CA ARG A 177 -10.19 4.01 -5.55
C ARG A 177 -11.32 4.84 -4.93
N PRO A 178 -11.34 5.05 -3.61
CA PRO A 178 -12.22 6.05 -3.00
C PRO A 178 -11.98 7.43 -3.60
N ALA A 179 -13.03 8.24 -3.65
CA ALA A 179 -12.91 9.63 -4.07
C ALA A 179 -12.13 10.49 -3.06
N ASP A 180 -12.14 10.09 -1.78
CA ASP A 180 -11.36 10.75 -0.73
C ASP A 180 -9.86 10.61 -0.97
N LYS A 181 -9.13 11.72 -0.72
CA LYS A 181 -7.66 11.72 -0.83
C LYS A 181 -6.98 10.84 0.21
N LEU A 182 -7.58 10.66 1.38
CA LEU A 182 -7.06 9.85 2.49
C LEU A 182 -8.12 8.87 2.99
N PRO A 183 -8.36 7.78 2.27
CA PRO A 183 -9.37 6.81 2.68
C PRO A 183 -8.94 6.09 3.96
N THR A 184 -9.87 5.96 4.90
CA THR A 184 -9.63 5.18 6.11
C THR A 184 -9.59 3.68 5.80
N ARG A 185 -8.85 2.90 6.60
CA ARG A 185 -8.84 1.43 6.49
C ARG A 185 -10.25 0.85 6.55
N ALA A 186 -11.10 1.35 7.45
CA ALA A 186 -12.48 0.91 7.58
C ALA A 186 -13.32 1.16 6.31
N ALA A 187 -13.05 2.25 5.57
CA ALA A 187 -13.68 2.49 4.28
C ALA A 187 -13.22 1.46 3.23
N GLY A 188 -11.91 1.17 3.18
CA GLY A 188 -11.36 0.13 2.33
C GLY A 188 -11.96 -1.25 2.63
N ASP A 189 -12.08 -1.61 3.90
CA ASP A 189 -12.64 -2.92 4.30
C ASP A 189 -14.15 -3.04 3.96
N ARG A 190 -14.91 -1.95 4.04
CA ARG A 190 -16.31 -1.90 3.56
C ARG A 190 -16.39 -2.10 2.05
N MET A 191 -15.54 -1.39 1.28
CA MET A 191 -15.47 -1.57 -0.18
C MET A 191 -15.10 -3.00 -0.56
N ALA A 192 -14.14 -3.61 0.14
CA ALA A 192 -13.72 -4.99 -0.11
C ALA A 192 -14.87 -5.98 0.05
N ARG A 193 -15.63 -5.87 1.15
CA ARG A 193 -16.80 -6.72 1.37
C ARG A 193 -17.85 -6.57 0.26
N ASN A 194 -18.06 -5.34 -0.18
CA ASN A 194 -19.00 -5.04 -1.23
C ASN A 194 -18.55 -5.63 -2.58
N PHE A 195 -17.30 -5.39 -2.99
CA PHE A 195 -16.78 -5.95 -4.24
C PHE A 195 -16.81 -7.47 -4.25
N ARG A 196 -16.54 -8.11 -3.10
CA ARG A 196 -16.65 -9.57 -2.98
C ARG A 196 -18.06 -10.09 -3.21
N SER A 197 -19.10 -9.38 -2.76
CA SER A 197 -20.49 -9.78 -2.92
C SER A 197 -21.02 -9.59 -4.35
N VAL A 198 -20.43 -8.68 -5.12
CA VAL A 198 -20.89 -8.29 -6.48
C VAL A 198 -20.01 -8.86 -7.59
N GLY A 199 -18.76 -9.22 -7.28
CA GLY A 199 -17.84 -9.86 -8.22
C GLY A 199 -18.33 -11.22 -8.67
N ARG A 200 -18.04 -11.59 -9.93
CA ARG A 200 -18.34 -12.92 -10.46
C ARG A 200 -17.24 -13.89 -10.05
N ALA A 201 -17.56 -15.16 -9.90
CA ALA A 201 -16.58 -16.21 -9.64
C ALA A 201 -15.51 -16.34 -10.75
N SER A 202 -15.85 -15.93 -11.99
CA SER A 202 -14.92 -15.89 -13.13
C SER A 202 -13.94 -14.72 -13.07
N ASP A 203 -14.25 -13.68 -12.30
CA ASP A 203 -13.44 -12.45 -12.23
C ASP A 203 -12.33 -12.62 -11.18
N ALA A 204 -11.16 -12.06 -11.44
CA ALA A 204 -10.10 -11.97 -10.45
C ALA A 204 -10.21 -10.61 -9.73
N LEU A 205 -10.67 -10.64 -8.49
CA LEU A 205 -10.78 -9.47 -7.64
C LEU A 205 -9.62 -9.43 -6.65
N GLY A 206 -8.88 -8.32 -6.62
CA GLY A 206 -7.76 -8.13 -5.71
C GLY A 206 -7.78 -6.79 -5.01
N ARG A 207 -7.21 -6.77 -3.80
CA ARG A 207 -6.83 -5.56 -3.08
C ARG A 207 -5.39 -5.26 -3.40
N THR A 208 -5.14 -4.20 -4.18
CA THR A 208 -3.81 -3.83 -4.68
C THR A 208 -3.19 -2.65 -3.95
N GLY A 209 -3.90 -2.11 -2.97
CA GLY A 209 -3.46 -1.05 -2.06
C GLY A 209 -4.38 -0.97 -0.85
N GLN A 210 -4.14 -0.03 0.05
CA GLN A 210 -4.96 0.12 1.26
C GLN A 210 -6.45 0.27 0.93
N ALA A 211 -6.77 1.05 -0.08
CA ALA A 211 -8.11 1.27 -0.59
C ALA A 211 -8.17 1.23 -2.12
N GLU A 212 -7.18 0.61 -2.76
CA GLU A 212 -7.18 0.33 -4.20
C GLU A 212 -7.62 -1.10 -4.43
N PHE A 213 -8.58 -1.26 -5.33
CA PHE A 213 -9.10 -2.56 -5.73
C PHE A 213 -9.00 -2.72 -7.23
N THR A 214 -8.57 -3.89 -7.67
CA THR A 214 -8.39 -4.21 -9.08
C THR A 214 -9.18 -5.45 -9.44
N VAL A 215 -9.85 -5.39 -10.58
CA VAL A 215 -10.62 -6.50 -11.15
C VAL A 215 -10.09 -6.84 -12.53
N PHE A 216 -9.75 -8.10 -12.77
CA PHE A 216 -9.57 -8.63 -14.11
C PHE A 216 -10.78 -9.49 -14.47
N ALA A 217 -11.45 -9.14 -15.57
CA ALA A 217 -12.63 -9.85 -16.07
C ALA A 217 -12.33 -10.44 -17.45
N SER A 218 -12.48 -11.78 -17.58
CA SER A 218 -12.29 -12.48 -18.84
C SER A 218 -13.53 -12.39 -19.74
N ALA A 219 -13.34 -12.61 -21.03
CA ALA A 219 -14.39 -12.55 -22.07
C ALA A 219 -15.05 -11.18 -22.19
N SER A 220 -14.44 -10.14 -21.64
CA SER A 220 -14.94 -8.78 -21.67
C SER A 220 -14.31 -8.01 -22.84
N ASN A 221 -15.13 -7.26 -23.54
CA ASN A 221 -14.71 -6.21 -24.44
C ASN A 221 -14.85 -4.84 -23.73
N THR A 222 -14.51 -3.76 -24.41
CA THR A 222 -14.59 -2.40 -23.85
C THR A 222 -15.98 -2.06 -23.30
N TRP A 223 -17.04 -2.48 -23.99
CA TRP A 223 -18.42 -2.24 -23.55
C TRP A 223 -18.78 -3.08 -22.29
N ALA A 224 -18.37 -4.35 -22.24
CA ALA A 224 -18.58 -5.19 -21.08
C ALA A 224 -17.77 -4.71 -19.86
N ALA A 225 -16.56 -4.13 -20.09
CA ALA A 225 -15.78 -3.47 -19.05
C ALA A 225 -16.52 -2.26 -18.48
N ALA A 226 -17.06 -1.37 -19.32
CA ALA A 226 -17.83 -0.22 -18.87
C ALA A 226 -19.06 -0.62 -18.04
N ARG A 227 -19.77 -1.70 -18.42
CA ARG A 227 -20.87 -2.25 -17.60
C ARG A 227 -20.41 -2.81 -16.27
N LEU A 228 -19.26 -3.48 -16.22
CA LEU A 228 -18.65 -3.97 -14.98
C LEU A 228 -18.33 -2.80 -14.05
N VAL A 229 -17.66 -1.75 -14.58
CA VAL A 229 -17.37 -0.51 -13.84
C VAL A 229 -18.64 0.02 -13.21
N ARG A 230 -19.68 0.29 -14.02
CA ARG A 230 -20.93 0.85 -13.53
C ARG A 230 -21.56 0.01 -12.43
N ARG A 231 -21.65 -1.31 -12.63
CA ARG A 231 -22.24 -2.24 -11.66
C ARG A 231 -21.50 -2.19 -10.30
N LEU A 232 -20.17 -2.19 -10.32
CA LEU A 232 -19.35 -2.18 -9.12
C LEU A 232 -19.36 -0.79 -8.45
N THR A 233 -19.35 0.30 -9.23
CA THR A 233 -19.46 1.67 -8.73
C THR A 233 -20.81 1.90 -8.07
N ASP A 234 -21.92 1.57 -8.73
CA ASP A 234 -23.28 1.69 -8.18
C ASP A 234 -23.43 0.90 -6.86
N SER A 235 -22.77 -0.24 -6.77
CA SER A 235 -22.78 -1.05 -5.56
C SER A 235 -21.92 -0.44 -4.44
N ALA A 236 -20.76 0.10 -4.77
CA ALA A 236 -19.88 0.75 -3.81
C ALA A 236 -20.52 2.04 -3.26
N GLU A 237 -21.14 2.84 -4.09
CA GLU A 237 -21.86 4.07 -3.70
C GLU A 237 -23.03 3.79 -2.77
N ARG A 238 -23.81 2.73 -3.02
CA ARG A 238 -24.90 2.29 -2.11
C ARG A 238 -24.41 1.85 -0.73
N SER A 239 -23.16 1.39 -0.65
CA SER A 239 -22.60 0.82 0.59
C SER A 239 -21.71 1.79 1.37
N SER A 240 -21.36 2.92 0.79
CA SER A 240 -20.47 3.90 1.40
C SER A 240 -20.85 5.30 0.96
N PRO A 241 -20.92 6.28 1.89
CA PRO A 241 -21.12 7.69 1.55
C PRO A 241 -19.93 8.30 0.80
N VAL A 242 -18.83 7.57 0.69
CA VAL A 242 -17.60 7.98 0.00
C VAL A 242 -17.74 7.61 -1.47
N GLY A 243 -17.71 8.60 -2.35
CA GLY A 243 -17.69 8.39 -3.80
C GLY A 243 -16.51 7.49 -4.22
N VAL A 244 -16.65 6.84 -5.37
CA VAL A 244 -15.64 5.92 -5.91
C VAL A 244 -15.19 6.43 -7.27
N ARG A 245 -13.88 6.55 -7.46
CA ARG A 245 -13.27 6.80 -8.76
C ARG A 245 -12.88 5.47 -9.40
N SER A 246 -13.08 5.35 -10.69
CA SER A 246 -12.74 4.13 -11.41
C SER A 246 -12.09 4.45 -12.77
N GLY A 247 -11.18 3.57 -13.17
CA GLY A 247 -10.56 3.60 -14.49
C GLY A 247 -10.47 2.19 -15.04
N TYR A 248 -10.53 2.05 -16.36
CA TYR A 248 -10.46 0.74 -16.97
C TYR A 248 -9.63 0.71 -18.24
N SER A 249 -9.15 -0.48 -18.57
CA SER A 249 -8.46 -0.78 -19.84
C SER A 249 -8.86 -2.18 -20.29
N ALA A 250 -8.99 -2.38 -21.58
CA ALA A 250 -9.31 -3.69 -22.15
C ALA A 250 -8.40 -3.98 -23.36
N ALA A 251 -8.05 -5.24 -23.55
CA ALA A 251 -7.38 -5.74 -24.75
C ALA A 251 -8.22 -6.80 -25.43
N VAL A 252 -8.30 -6.72 -26.76
CA VAL A 252 -9.00 -7.69 -27.63
C VAL A 252 -8.02 -8.77 -28.07
N ALA A 253 -8.50 -9.95 -28.30
CA ALA A 253 -7.79 -11.23 -28.49
C ALA A 253 -6.63 -11.29 -29.51
N ALA A 254 -6.51 -10.33 -30.40
CA ALA A 254 -5.46 -10.33 -31.44
C ALA A 254 -4.08 -9.84 -30.94
N GLN A 255 -3.99 -9.33 -29.72
CA GLN A 255 -2.76 -8.79 -29.14
C GLN A 255 -2.28 -9.66 -27.97
N LYS A 256 -0.95 -9.81 -27.85
CA LYS A 256 -0.35 -10.44 -26.65
C LYS A 256 -0.75 -9.64 -25.40
N ILE A 257 -1.74 -10.14 -24.66
CA ILE A 257 -2.34 -9.44 -23.53
C ILE A 257 -1.37 -9.51 -22.35
N SER A 258 -0.85 -8.35 -21.92
CA SER A 258 -0.07 -8.23 -20.69
C SER A 258 -0.96 -7.67 -19.56
N PRO A 259 -1.25 -8.42 -18.49
CA PRO A 259 -2.01 -7.92 -17.35
C PRO A 259 -1.40 -6.67 -16.73
N HIS A 260 -0.06 -6.59 -16.67
CA HIS A 260 0.65 -5.43 -16.14
C HIS A 260 0.37 -4.15 -16.97
N VAL A 261 0.38 -4.24 -18.29
CA VAL A 261 0.07 -3.10 -19.16
C VAL A 261 -1.38 -2.66 -18.99
N LEU A 262 -2.32 -3.60 -18.88
CA LEU A 262 -3.72 -3.28 -18.62
C LEU A 262 -3.90 -2.58 -17.28
N LEU A 263 -3.23 -3.07 -16.23
CA LEU A 263 -3.27 -2.46 -14.90
C LEU A 263 -2.71 -1.03 -14.91
N SER A 264 -1.55 -0.82 -15.53
CA SER A 264 -0.94 0.51 -15.65
C SER A 264 -1.86 1.50 -16.36
N ARG A 265 -2.47 1.11 -17.48
CA ARG A 265 -3.43 1.94 -18.22
C ARG A 265 -4.69 2.25 -17.42
N ALA A 266 -5.22 1.25 -16.69
CA ALA A 266 -6.40 1.44 -15.85
C ALA A 266 -6.12 2.39 -14.68
N ARG A 267 -4.93 2.31 -14.04
CA ARG A 267 -4.48 3.25 -13.01
C ARG A 267 -4.37 4.68 -13.54
N HIS A 268 -3.76 4.86 -14.70
CA HIS A 268 -3.66 6.17 -15.34
C HIS A 268 -5.05 6.75 -15.65
N ALA A 269 -5.99 5.93 -16.10
CA ALA A 269 -7.37 6.37 -16.35
C ALA A 269 -8.09 6.84 -15.07
N VAL A 270 -7.82 6.23 -13.90
CA VAL A 270 -8.35 6.71 -12.60
C VAL A 270 -7.80 8.09 -12.25
N GLU A 271 -6.53 8.34 -12.54
CA GLU A 271 -5.88 9.64 -12.27
C GLU A 271 -6.42 10.74 -13.17
N SER A 272 -6.61 10.43 -14.46
CA SER A 272 -7.15 11.37 -15.44
C SER A 272 -8.64 11.72 -15.22
N SER A 273 -9.39 10.87 -14.54
CA SER A 273 -10.80 11.12 -14.18
C SER A 273 -10.93 12.05 -12.95
N ALA A 274 -9.83 12.54 -12.41
CA ALA A 274 -9.79 13.41 -11.22
C ALA A 274 -9.69 14.91 -11.57
N THR A 275 -9.61 15.26 -12.87
CA THR A 275 -9.61 16.61 -13.42
C THR A 275 -10.96 16.95 -13.98
#